data_534a2f689ca532b0642bb46312eddfd7
#
_entry.id   534a2f689ca532b0642bb46312eddfd7
#
_cell.length_a   1.000
_cell.length_b   1.000
_cell.length_c   1.000
_cell.angle_alpha   90.00
_cell.angle_beta   90.00
_cell.angle_gamma   90.00
#
_symmetry.space_group_name_H-M   'P 1'
#
loop_
_entity.id
_entity.type
_entity.pdbx_description
1 polymer ?
#
loop_
_entity_poly.entity_id
_entity_poly.type
_entity_poly.pdbx_seq_one_letter_code
_entity_poly.pdbx_strand_id
1 'polypeptide(L)'
;MSERLSTPKEPFRIPYIIARVALILFVLMMFLPALSPTRIILKAGQASTSSTASLFTNCVSYSSLVSGLSRAFEKGWLDPAWFSFQFGSCIVVLLGVVCAAVGGCMSVGNIRMKNVGNWFLLAGSAVMLLGMAGVVHSYYLITGSADAKRITYQMPMGMWAFLALAAVFFLMSLLLLMKVPKAPKGEKMEMEGKFQLFLMLMPFLALVFAFSYMPLLSWRYAFFDYSAGETLTMENFVGLKWFKLLVQNRVYVKRLLNVLKNTLIMSGLGIITSWVPMAFAIFLTEARSARFKRVVQTFTTIPNFISWVLVYAIAFAIFNTDGFVNTLLTNLTGNNHATNYLNDETNSYLKMLLWGMWKGVGWSAIIYISGIAGIDQQLYEAATVDGAGRFQKMWHITVPGLLPTYVVMLVMSIAGILSNGMDQYLVFTNALNKDFLEVLDLYVYNLGIGDGQIPLSTVVGMTKSIISVVLLFIANTASKWIRGSSVV
;
A
#
# COMPACT_ATOMS: atom_id res chain seq x y z
N MET A 1 -6.74 23.90 -40.88
CA MET A 1 -7.68 24.90 -40.39
C MET A 1 -8.77 24.14 -39.65
N SER A 2 -8.54 23.83 -38.40
CA SER A 2 -9.44 23.01 -37.56
C SER A 2 -10.39 23.96 -36.84
N GLU A 3 -11.64 24.00 -37.27
CA GLU A 3 -12.72 24.60 -36.49
C GLU A 3 -12.76 23.97 -35.10
N ARG A 4 -12.37 24.75 -34.11
CA ARG A 4 -12.70 24.43 -32.71
C ARG A 4 -14.21 24.58 -32.57
N LEU A 5 -14.93 23.47 -32.72
CA LEU A 5 -16.33 23.36 -32.30
C LEU A 5 -16.38 23.76 -30.83
N SER A 6 -16.85 24.99 -30.59
CA SER A 6 -17.18 25.46 -29.24
C SER A 6 -18.27 24.55 -28.68
N THR A 7 -17.88 23.65 -27.79
CA THR A 7 -18.85 22.84 -27.03
C THR A 7 -19.85 23.82 -26.37
N PRO A 8 -21.15 23.67 -26.56
CA PRO A 8 -22.14 24.55 -25.94
C PRO A 8 -21.91 24.52 -24.44
N LYS A 9 -21.78 25.71 -23.82
CA LYS A 9 -21.60 25.86 -22.37
C LYS A 9 -22.76 25.10 -21.67
N GLU A 10 -22.47 23.97 -21.05
CA GLU A 10 -23.47 23.19 -20.31
C GLU A 10 -24.13 24.12 -19.27
N PRO A 11 -25.43 24.38 -19.36
CA PRO A 11 -26.13 25.09 -18.31
C PRO A 11 -26.01 24.27 -17.02
N PHE A 12 -25.66 24.91 -15.90
CA PHE A 12 -25.47 24.30 -14.57
C PHE A 12 -24.14 23.55 -14.31
N ARG A 13 -23.09 23.75 -15.14
CA ARG A 13 -21.77 23.13 -14.90
C ARG A 13 -21.21 23.45 -13.52
N ILE A 14 -21.29 24.71 -13.06
CA ILE A 14 -20.76 25.15 -11.75
C ILE A 14 -21.48 24.48 -10.59
N PRO A 15 -22.81 24.46 -10.50
CA PRO A 15 -23.51 23.76 -9.42
C PRO A 15 -23.17 22.27 -9.32
N TYR A 16 -23.00 21.57 -10.43
CA TYR A 16 -22.59 20.15 -10.41
C TYR A 16 -21.14 19.97 -9.92
N ILE A 17 -20.23 20.89 -10.27
CA ILE A 17 -18.86 20.85 -9.74
C ILE A 17 -18.89 21.03 -8.22
N ILE A 18 -19.65 22.01 -7.72
CA ILE A 18 -19.82 22.26 -6.28
C ILE A 18 -20.39 21.01 -5.60
N ALA A 19 -21.42 20.39 -6.19
CA ALA A 19 -22.02 19.16 -5.63
C ALA A 19 -21.00 18.02 -5.51
N ARG A 20 -20.19 17.80 -6.55
CA ARG A 20 -19.14 16.75 -6.56
C ARG A 20 -18.06 17.04 -5.53
N VAL A 21 -17.58 18.28 -5.43
CA VAL A 21 -16.60 18.69 -4.42
C VAL A 21 -17.17 18.51 -3.00
N ALA A 22 -18.42 18.91 -2.78
CA ALA A 22 -19.08 18.71 -1.49
C ALA A 22 -19.18 17.22 -1.12
N LEU A 23 -19.47 16.34 -2.08
CA LEU A 23 -19.51 14.89 -1.84
C LEU A 23 -18.15 14.31 -1.47
N ILE A 24 -17.08 14.72 -2.16
CA ILE A 24 -15.73 14.34 -1.80
C ILE A 24 -15.42 14.83 -0.37
N LEU A 25 -15.81 16.05 -0.06
CA LEU A 25 -15.63 16.61 1.28
C LEU A 25 -16.39 15.81 2.34
N PHE A 26 -17.65 15.41 2.10
CA PHE A 26 -18.40 14.54 3.03
C PHE A 26 -17.71 13.21 3.28
N VAL A 27 -17.22 12.55 2.21
CA VAL A 27 -16.48 11.29 2.35
C VAL A 27 -15.24 11.50 3.21
N LEU A 28 -14.45 12.53 2.94
CA LEU A 28 -13.24 12.83 3.73
C LEU A 28 -13.58 13.18 5.20
N MET A 29 -14.62 13.97 5.41
CA MET A 29 -15.07 14.35 6.75
C MET A 29 -15.49 13.15 7.60
N MET A 30 -16.06 12.09 7.02
CA MET A 30 -16.46 10.90 7.76
C MET A 30 -15.30 10.20 8.49
N PHE A 31 -14.07 10.36 8.02
CA PHE A 31 -12.87 9.76 8.63
C PHE A 31 -12.20 10.65 9.69
N LEU A 32 -12.64 11.88 9.87
CA LEU A 32 -12.03 12.81 10.82
C LEU A 32 -12.52 12.57 12.25
N PRO A 33 -11.61 12.42 13.24
CA PRO A 33 -11.99 12.23 14.65
C PRO A 33 -12.77 13.42 15.23
N ALA A 34 -12.57 14.64 14.69
CA ALA A 34 -13.34 15.84 15.08
C ALA A 34 -14.84 15.74 14.77
N LEU A 35 -15.27 14.76 13.98
CA LEU A 35 -16.64 14.46 13.59
C LEU A 35 -17.18 13.20 14.30
N SER A 36 -16.52 12.74 15.35
CA SER A 36 -17.05 11.63 16.15
C SER A 36 -18.38 12.03 16.81
N PRO A 37 -19.48 11.28 16.61
CA PRO A 37 -20.75 11.58 17.23
C PRO A 37 -20.74 11.37 18.75
N THR A 38 -19.78 10.58 19.25
CA THR A 38 -19.63 10.28 20.67
C THR A 38 -18.22 10.64 21.15
N ARG A 39 -18.15 11.59 22.07
CA ARG A 39 -16.97 11.84 22.89
C ARG A 39 -17.36 11.63 24.35
N ILE A 40 -17.18 10.40 24.83
CA ILE A 40 -17.49 10.02 26.21
C ILE A 40 -16.20 10.04 27.00
N ILE A 41 -16.11 10.91 28.00
CA ILE A 41 -14.96 11.05 28.89
C ILE A 41 -15.39 10.54 30.26
N LEU A 42 -14.78 9.46 30.74
CA LEU A 42 -14.96 8.96 32.10
C LEU A 42 -14.10 9.80 33.05
N LYS A 43 -14.70 10.51 34.00
CA LYS A 43 -14.02 11.37 34.98
C LYS A 43 -13.09 10.59 35.95
N ALA A 44 -13.22 9.27 35.99
CA ALA A 44 -12.44 8.39 36.88
C ALA A 44 -11.13 7.86 36.30
N GLY A 45 -10.53 8.57 35.32
CA GLY A 45 -9.16 8.28 34.86
C GLY A 45 -8.94 6.97 34.06
N GLN A 46 -9.99 6.23 33.73
CA GLN A 46 -9.89 4.98 32.97
C GLN A 46 -10.93 4.95 31.84
N ALA A 47 -10.41 4.83 30.63
CA ALA A 47 -11.10 4.65 29.36
C ALA A 47 -12.02 5.82 28.90
N SER A 48 -11.50 6.62 28.01
CA SER A 48 -12.32 7.43 27.10
C SER A 48 -12.62 6.60 25.84
N THR A 49 -13.76 6.82 25.18
CA THR A 49 -13.89 6.44 23.78
C THR A 49 -12.70 7.08 23.05
N SER A 50 -11.99 6.27 22.28
CA SER A 50 -10.70 6.69 21.73
C SER A 50 -10.83 8.04 21.03
N SER A 51 -9.87 8.94 21.26
CA SER A 51 -9.75 10.24 20.58
C SER A 51 -9.66 10.10 19.04
N THR A 52 -9.54 8.87 18.55
CA THR A 52 -9.45 8.48 17.13
C THR A 52 -10.79 8.05 16.52
N ALA A 53 -11.87 7.91 17.32
CA ALA A 53 -13.17 7.55 16.77
C ALA A 53 -13.66 8.64 15.80
N SER A 54 -14.10 8.23 14.60
CA SER A 54 -14.72 9.09 13.59
C SER A 54 -16.16 8.69 13.36
N LEU A 55 -16.89 9.41 12.53
CA LEU A 55 -18.24 9.00 12.12
C LEU A 55 -18.22 7.62 11.47
N PHE A 56 -17.24 7.35 10.59
CA PHE A 56 -17.08 6.05 9.95
C PHE A 56 -16.75 4.94 10.95
N THR A 57 -15.84 5.20 11.89
CA THR A 57 -15.49 4.22 12.94
C THR A 57 -16.71 3.86 13.79
N ASN A 58 -17.58 4.82 14.10
CA ASN A 58 -18.83 4.55 14.83
C ASN A 58 -19.78 3.66 14.02
N CYS A 59 -19.75 3.67 12.69
CA CYS A 59 -20.58 2.79 11.87
C CYS A 59 -20.07 1.34 11.81
N VAL A 60 -18.75 1.12 11.87
CA VAL A 60 -18.14 -0.20 11.59
C VAL A 60 -17.52 -0.88 12.81
N SER A 61 -17.25 -0.16 13.88
CA SER A 61 -16.55 -0.67 15.08
C SER A 61 -17.41 -0.68 16.34
N TYR A 62 -18.70 -0.95 16.22
CA TYR A 62 -19.65 -0.95 17.34
C TYR A 62 -19.21 -1.85 18.49
N SER A 63 -18.81 -3.08 18.22
CA SER A 63 -18.36 -4.03 19.23
C SER A 63 -17.15 -3.52 20.03
N SER A 64 -16.20 -2.89 19.36
CA SER A 64 -15.03 -2.29 19.99
C SER A 64 -15.37 -1.09 20.86
N LEU A 65 -16.32 -0.25 20.41
CA LEU A 65 -16.81 0.88 21.19
C LEU A 65 -17.60 0.43 22.44
N VAL A 66 -18.45 -0.60 22.29
CA VAL A 66 -19.21 -1.18 23.41
C VAL A 66 -18.27 -1.84 24.42
N SER A 67 -17.24 -2.58 23.98
CA SER A 67 -16.27 -3.21 24.89
C SER A 67 -15.51 -2.15 25.70
N GLY A 68 -15.14 -1.03 25.10
CA GLY A 68 -14.50 0.11 25.78
C GLY A 68 -15.42 0.81 26.81
N LEU A 69 -16.73 0.65 26.69
CA LEU A 69 -17.75 1.25 27.57
C LEU A 69 -18.46 0.22 28.47
N SER A 70 -18.06 -1.06 28.43
CA SER A 70 -18.72 -2.16 29.15
C SER A 70 -18.96 -1.84 30.63
N ARG A 71 -17.93 -1.30 31.31
CA ARG A 71 -18.03 -0.89 32.71
C ARG A 71 -19.07 0.22 32.94
N ALA A 72 -19.28 1.13 31.99
CA ALA A 72 -20.27 2.18 32.11
C ALA A 72 -21.70 1.64 31.93
N PHE A 73 -21.87 0.66 31.06
CA PHE A 73 -23.13 -0.04 30.86
C PHE A 73 -23.50 -0.94 32.06
N GLU A 74 -22.56 -1.77 32.55
CA GLU A 74 -22.75 -2.65 33.70
C GLU A 74 -23.13 -1.89 34.97
N LYS A 75 -22.57 -0.67 35.16
CA LYS A 75 -22.87 0.17 36.33
C LYS A 75 -24.07 1.11 36.15
N GLY A 76 -24.76 1.02 35.01
CA GLY A 76 -25.92 1.85 34.71
C GLY A 76 -25.62 3.34 34.52
N TRP A 77 -24.37 3.71 34.23
CA TRP A 77 -24.02 5.11 33.99
C TRP A 77 -24.42 5.59 32.60
N LEU A 78 -24.58 4.66 31.66
CA LEU A 78 -25.05 4.88 30.29
C LEU A 78 -26.09 3.82 29.96
N ASP A 79 -27.17 4.25 29.26
CA ASP A 79 -28.20 3.35 28.76
C ASP A 79 -27.75 2.75 27.41
N PRO A 80 -27.58 1.41 27.28
CA PRO A 80 -27.20 0.76 26.04
C PRO A 80 -28.16 1.01 24.88
N ALA A 81 -29.46 1.20 25.17
CA ALA A 81 -30.49 1.42 24.14
C ALA A 81 -30.24 2.71 23.35
N TRP A 82 -29.92 3.78 24.04
CA TRP A 82 -29.64 5.08 23.40
C TRP A 82 -28.31 5.06 22.60
N PHE A 83 -27.32 4.31 23.08
CA PHE A 83 -26.10 4.14 22.38
C PHE A 83 -26.27 3.33 21.08
N SER A 84 -27.09 2.26 21.11
CA SER A 84 -27.45 1.48 19.92
C SER A 84 -28.26 2.31 18.92
N PHE A 85 -29.14 3.17 19.37
CA PHE A 85 -29.89 4.10 18.52
C PHE A 85 -28.94 5.09 17.81
N GLN A 86 -27.93 5.60 18.52
CA GLN A 86 -26.92 6.47 17.93
C GLN A 86 -26.12 5.74 16.84
N PHE A 87 -25.72 4.49 17.09
CA PHE A 87 -25.04 3.66 16.08
C PHE A 87 -25.90 3.49 14.82
N GLY A 88 -27.18 3.16 14.97
CA GLY A 88 -28.12 3.07 13.85
C GLY A 88 -28.24 4.37 13.08
N SER A 89 -28.27 5.51 13.78
CA SER A 89 -28.31 6.84 13.16
C SER A 89 -27.03 7.14 12.35
N CYS A 90 -25.85 6.70 12.82
CA CYS A 90 -24.60 6.83 12.07
C CYS A 90 -24.61 6.01 10.79
N ILE A 91 -25.17 4.77 10.82
CA ILE A 91 -25.34 3.95 9.62
C ILE A 91 -26.26 4.66 8.60
N VAL A 92 -27.34 5.28 9.05
CA VAL A 92 -28.24 6.05 8.18
C VAL A 92 -27.49 7.21 7.52
N VAL A 93 -26.63 7.94 8.24
CA VAL A 93 -25.76 8.97 7.63
C VAL A 93 -24.85 8.36 6.55
N LEU A 94 -24.21 7.23 6.83
CA LEU A 94 -23.34 6.55 5.86
C LEU A 94 -24.11 6.16 4.58
N LEU A 95 -25.29 5.58 4.74
CA LEU A 95 -26.15 5.22 3.60
C LEU A 95 -26.55 6.45 2.79
N GLY A 96 -26.83 7.57 3.46
CA GLY A 96 -27.10 8.86 2.82
C GLY A 96 -25.93 9.36 1.98
N VAL A 97 -24.70 9.29 2.52
CA VAL A 97 -23.49 9.67 1.79
C VAL A 97 -23.27 8.78 0.57
N VAL A 98 -23.43 7.45 0.70
CA VAL A 98 -23.30 6.51 -0.41
C VAL A 98 -24.35 6.78 -1.50
N CYS A 99 -25.62 6.99 -1.12
CA CYS A 99 -26.69 7.32 -2.05
C CYS A 99 -26.41 8.64 -2.81
N ALA A 100 -25.98 9.69 -2.10
CA ALA A 100 -25.60 10.96 -2.71
C ALA A 100 -24.37 10.83 -3.61
N ALA A 101 -23.37 9.97 -3.26
CA ALA A 101 -22.20 9.71 -4.08
C ALA A 101 -22.59 9.07 -5.43
N VAL A 102 -23.54 8.12 -5.44
CA VAL A 102 -24.09 7.55 -6.69
C VAL A 102 -24.70 8.66 -7.55
N GLY A 103 -25.48 9.57 -6.98
CA GLY A 103 -26.02 10.74 -7.67
C GLY A 103 -24.93 11.66 -8.25
N GLY A 104 -23.87 11.88 -7.48
CA GLY A 104 -22.68 12.62 -7.91
C GLY A 104 -21.98 12.00 -9.13
N CYS A 105 -21.80 10.67 -9.12
CA CYS A 105 -21.28 9.92 -10.26
C CYS A 105 -22.19 10.05 -11.49
N MET A 106 -23.51 9.90 -11.32
CA MET A 106 -24.48 10.03 -12.41
C MET A 106 -24.54 11.45 -12.99
N SER A 107 -24.18 12.48 -12.21
CA SER A 107 -24.12 13.88 -12.64
C SER A 107 -23.11 14.16 -13.76
N VAL A 108 -22.21 13.21 -14.06
CA VAL A 108 -21.19 13.32 -15.12
C VAL A 108 -21.73 12.85 -16.48
N GLY A 109 -22.87 12.13 -16.50
CA GLY A 109 -23.50 11.63 -17.72
C GLY A 109 -24.32 12.70 -18.47
N ASN A 110 -25.10 12.24 -19.48
CA ASN A 110 -26.01 13.07 -20.25
C ASN A 110 -27.19 13.61 -19.39
N ILE A 111 -28.08 14.42 -20.00
CA ILE A 111 -29.17 15.08 -19.29
C ILE A 111 -30.10 14.06 -18.61
N ARG A 112 -30.40 12.92 -19.24
CA ARG A 112 -31.23 11.87 -18.63
C ARG A 112 -30.57 11.27 -17.40
N MET A 113 -29.29 11.02 -17.46
CA MET A 113 -28.52 10.47 -16.34
C MET A 113 -28.41 11.50 -15.21
N LYS A 114 -28.21 12.79 -15.54
CA LYS A 114 -28.24 13.90 -14.56
C LYS A 114 -29.59 14.01 -13.86
N ASN A 115 -30.69 13.86 -14.57
CA ASN A 115 -32.02 13.91 -13.97
C ASN A 115 -32.25 12.78 -12.95
N VAL A 116 -31.84 11.58 -13.26
CA VAL A 116 -31.90 10.45 -12.31
C VAL A 116 -30.93 10.70 -11.15
N GLY A 117 -29.69 11.15 -11.45
CA GLY A 117 -28.69 11.50 -10.47
C GLY A 117 -29.16 12.57 -9.46
N ASN A 118 -29.94 13.56 -9.92
CA ASN A 118 -30.49 14.59 -9.03
C ASN A 118 -31.47 14.02 -8.00
N TRP A 119 -32.23 12.97 -8.33
CA TRP A 119 -33.04 12.25 -7.35
C TRP A 119 -32.18 11.52 -6.31
N PHE A 120 -31.07 10.89 -6.74
CA PHE A 120 -30.13 10.27 -5.80
C PHE A 120 -29.42 11.30 -4.92
N LEU A 121 -29.08 12.49 -5.45
CA LEU A 121 -28.50 13.58 -4.65
C LEU A 121 -29.50 14.08 -3.59
N LEU A 122 -30.75 14.28 -3.98
CA LEU A 122 -31.80 14.72 -3.06
C LEU A 122 -32.12 13.66 -2.00
N ALA A 123 -32.35 12.41 -2.43
CA ALA A 123 -32.66 11.32 -1.51
C ALA A 123 -31.49 11.08 -0.54
N GLY A 124 -30.25 11.04 -1.05
CA GLY A 124 -29.06 10.84 -0.22
C GLY A 124 -28.86 11.97 0.78
N SER A 125 -29.05 13.25 0.39
CA SER A 125 -28.95 14.38 1.31
C SER A 125 -30.09 14.40 2.35
N ALA A 126 -31.30 13.99 1.98
CA ALA A 126 -32.41 13.84 2.91
C ALA A 126 -32.13 12.73 3.95
N VAL A 127 -31.62 11.59 3.50
CA VAL A 127 -31.23 10.47 4.39
C VAL A 127 -30.08 10.88 5.31
N MET A 128 -29.07 11.64 4.82
CA MET A 128 -28.02 12.22 5.66
C MET A 128 -28.58 13.10 6.77
N LEU A 129 -29.50 14.02 6.43
CA LEU A 129 -30.14 14.91 7.41
C LEU A 129 -30.97 14.13 8.45
N LEU A 130 -31.68 13.08 8.01
CA LEU A 130 -32.45 12.23 8.89
C LEU A 130 -31.53 11.47 9.87
N GLY A 131 -30.43 10.90 9.37
CA GLY A 131 -29.42 10.26 10.22
C GLY A 131 -28.77 11.25 11.20
N MET A 132 -28.46 12.46 10.75
CA MET A 132 -27.92 13.51 11.61
C MET A 132 -28.93 13.99 12.69
N ALA A 133 -30.19 14.09 12.33
CA ALA A 133 -31.26 14.37 13.33
C ALA A 133 -31.31 13.27 14.39
N GLY A 134 -31.17 12.00 14.00
CA GLY A 134 -31.05 10.86 14.91
C GLY A 134 -29.81 10.96 15.82
N VAL A 135 -28.64 11.36 15.29
CA VAL A 135 -27.44 11.59 16.08
C VAL A 135 -27.63 12.72 17.10
N VAL A 136 -28.22 13.84 16.70
CA VAL A 136 -28.52 14.97 17.62
C VAL A 136 -29.53 14.54 18.68
N HIS A 137 -30.58 13.83 18.29
CA HIS A 137 -31.58 13.32 19.24
C HIS A 137 -30.95 12.36 20.25
N SER A 138 -30.14 11.41 19.81
CA SER A 138 -29.40 10.49 20.68
C SER A 138 -28.47 11.22 21.65
N TYR A 139 -27.82 12.30 21.19
CA TYR A 139 -27.00 13.15 22.05
C TYR A 139 -27.80 13.73 23.24
N TYR A 140 -28.97 14.27 22.99
CA TYR A 140 -29.83 14.81 24.07
C TYR A 140 -30.32 13.71 25.01
N LEU A 141 -30.72 12.55 24.50
CA LEU A 141 -31.15 11.41 25.31
C LEU A 141 -30.05 10.86 26.20
N ILE A 142 -28.84 10.66 25.64
CA ILE A 142 -27.67 10.17 26.39
C ILE A 142 -27.27 11.21 27.45
N THR A 143 -27.26 12.49 27.10
CA THR A 143 -26.90 13.57 28.05
C THR A 143 -27.92 13.64 29.21
N GLY A 144 -29.20 13.39 28.94
CA GLY A 144 -30.26 13.39 29.96
C GLY A 144 -30.25 12.14 30.85
N SER A 145 -29.78 10.99 30.34
CA SER A 145 -29.77 9.72 31.06
C SER A 145 -28.43 9.40 31.74
N ALA A 146 -27.33 10.04 31.32
CA ALA A 146 -26.01 9.77 31.85
C ALA A 146 -25.77 10.33 33.25
N ASP A 147 -25.03 9.60 34.09
CA ASP A 147 -24.56 10.12 35.38
C ASP A 147 -23.50 11.23 35.17
N ALA A 148 -23.97 12.49 35.15
CA ALA A 148 -23.14 13.67 34.90
C ALA A 148 -21.98 13.84 35.90
N LYS A 149 -22.01 13.18 37.07
CA LYS A 149 -20.89 13.16 38.01
C LYS A 149 -19.72 12.31 37.55
N ARG A 150 -19.99 11.28 36.73
CA ARG A 150 -19.01 10.26 36.34
C ARG A 150 -18.66 10.28 34.85
N ILE A 151 -19.54 10.77 34.01
CA ILE A 151 -19.38 10.80 32.56
C ILE A 151 -19.58 12.21 32.04
N THR A 152 -18.69 12.66 31.19
CA THR A 152 -18.88 13.84 30.36
C THR A 152 -19.10 13.39 28.93
N TYR A 153 -20.28 13.68 28.39
CA TYR A 153 -20.65 13.42 27.01
C TYR A 153 -20.59 14.72 26.20
N GLN A 154 -19.84 14.74 25.12
CA GLN A 154 -19.69 15.92 24.28
C GLN A 154 -19.98 15.58 22.82
N MET A 155 -20.70 16.47 22.16
CA MET A 155 -20.82 16.45 20.70
C MET A 155 -19.80 17.44 20.12
N PRO A 156 -18.80 16.95 19.34
CA PRO A 156 -17.78 17.82 18.77
C PRO A 156 -18.35 18.86 17.82
N MET A 157 -17.74 20.02 17.76
CA MET A 157 -18.18 21.14 16.89
C MET A 157 -18.21 20.75 15.40
N GLY A 158 -17.36 19.80 15.00
CA GLY A 158 -17.34 19.24 13.64
C GLY A 158 -18.64 18.56 13.22
N MET A 159 -19.40 17.99 14.16
CA MET A 159 -20.72 17.40 13.86
C MET A 159 -21.75 18.46 13.49
N TRP A 160 -21.73 19.60 14.17
CA TRP A 160 -22.60 20.73 13.83
C TRP A 160 -22.24 21.32 12.47
N ALA A 161 -20.94 21.39 12.14
CA ALA A 161 -20.47 21.80 10.82
C ALA A 161 -20.92 20.83 9.72
N PHE A 162 -20.87 19.51 9.99
CA PHE A 162 -21.37 18.48 9.07
C PHE A 162 -22.88 18.62 8.84
N LEU A 163 -23.65 18.83 9.89
CA LEU A 163 -25.10 19.05 9.80
C LEU A 163 -25.43 20.29 8.97
N ALA A 164 -24.75 21.41 9.22
CA ALA A 164 -24.94 22.64 8.45
C ALA A 164 -24.62 22.45 6.97
N LEU A 165 -23.49 21.78 6.68
CA LEU A 165 -23.08 21.48 5.30
C LEU A 165 -24.10 20.53 4.63
N ALA A 166 -24.62 19.52 5.33
CA ALA A 166 -25.64 18.61 4.83
C ALA A 166 -26.96 19.35 4.51
N ALA A 167 -27.36 20.31 5.34
CA ALA A 167 -28.54 21.14 5.07
C ALA A 167 -28.37 22.02 3.83
N VAL A 168 -27.20 22.67 3.66
CA VAL A 168 -26.87 23.44 2.47
C VAL A 168 -26.86 22.55 1.22
N PHE A 169 -26.27 21.35 1.35
CA PHE A 169 -26.22 20.38 0.25
C PHE A 169 -27.61 19.88 -0.15
N PHE A 170 -28.51 19.68 0.80
CA PHE A 170 -29.91 19.32 0.55
C PHE A 170 -30.63 20.41 -0.25
N LEU A 171 -30.50 21.69 0.16
CA LEU A 171 -31.07 22.82 -0.57
C LEU A 171 -30.53 22.94 -1.99
N MET A 172 -29.21 22.73 -2.15
CA MET A 172 -28.59 22.74 -3.47
C MET A 172 -29.08 21.58 -4.35
N SER A 173 -29.25 20.37 -3.78
CA SER A 173 -29.81 19.21 -4.48
C SER A 173 -31.26 19.43 -4.92
N LEU A 174 -32.04 20.10 -4.09
CA LEU A 174 -33.41 20.50 -4.42
C LEU A 174 -33.44 21.53 -5.58
N LEU A 175 -32.55 22.52 -5.55
CA LEU A 175 -32.41 23.50 -6.63
C LEU A 175 -32.00 22.85 -7.94
N LEU A 176 -31.07 21.87 -7.91
CA LEU A 176 -30.67 21.10 -9.09
C LEU A 176 -31.86 20.32 -9.66
N LEU A 177 -32.66 19.67 -8.81
CA LEU A 177 -33.83 18.92 -9.24
C LEU A 177 -34.88 19.82 -9.92
N MET A 178 -35.07 21.03 -9.39
CA MET A 178 -36.08 21.96 -9.90
C MET A 178 -35.67 22.72 -11.16
N LYS A 179 -34.39 23.09 -11.29
CA LYS A 179 -33.88 23.96 -12.35
C LYS A 179 -33.35 23.23 -13.57
N VAL A 180 -32.87 21.98 -13.42
CA VAL A 180 -32.32 21.22 -14.54
C VAL A 180 -33.44 20.74 -15.47
N PRO A 181 -33.36 21.02 -16.78
CA PRO A 181 -34.36 20.62 -17.74
C PRO A 181 -34.53 19.10 -17.80
N LYS A 182 -35.76 18.64 -18.01
CA LYS A 182 -36.06 17.22 -18.15
C LYS A 182 -35.55 16.70 -19.49
N ALA A 183 -34.97 15.53 -19.49
CA ALA A 183 -34.51 14.86 -20.70
C ALA A 183 -35.66 14.58 -21.68
N PRO A 184 -35.42 14.61 -23.01
CA PRO A 184 -36.37 14.19 -24.00
C PRO A 184 -36.83 12.75 -23.81
N LYS A 185 -38.10 12.46 -24.16
CA LYS A 185 -38.62 11.08 -24.12
C LYS A 185 -37.84 10.19 -25.10
N GLY A 186 -37.29 9.07 -24.61
CA GLY A 186 -36.56 8.11 -25.43
C GLY A 186 -35.00 8.27 -25.39
N GLU A 187 -34.44 9.32 -24.82
CA GLU A 187 -32.99 9.43 -24.64
C GLU A 187 -32.47 8.30 -23.74
N LYS A 188 -31.41 7.58 -24.16
CA LYS A 188 -30.76 6.56 -23.34
C LYS A 188 -29.82 7.21 -22.33
N MET A 189 -29.61 6.55 -21.20
CA MET A 189 -28.58 6.98 -20.24
C MET A 189 -27.20 6.69 -20.84
N GLU A 190 -26.42 7.73 -21.06
CA GLU A 190 -25.07 7.64 -21.63
C GLU A 190 -24.08 8.48 -20.83
N MET A 191 -22.89 7.95 -20.69
CA MET A 191 -21.76 8.62 -20.05
C MET A 191 -20.55 8.56 -21.00
N GLU A 192 -19.78 9.66 -21.12
CA GLU A 192 -18.55 9.65 -21.90
C GLU A 192 -17.58 8.57 -21.41
N GLY A 193 -16.96 7.83 -22.34
CA GLY A 193 -16.09 6.71 -22.03
C GLY A 193 -14.98 7.02 -21.03
N LYS A 194 -14.42 8.25 -21.08
CA LYS A 194 -13.41 8.70 -20.10
C LYS A 194 -13.90 8.67 -18.65
N PHE A 195 -15.15 9.04 -18.39
CA PHE A 195 -15.75 9.02 -17.06
C PHE A 195 -16.16 7.62 -16.62
N GLN A 196 -16.60 6.77 -17.56
CA GLN A 196 -16.87 5.35 -17.28
C GLN A 196 -15.58 4.66 -16.82
N LEU A 197 -14.48 4.83 -17.55
CA LEU A 197 -13.18 4.28 -17.19
C LEU A 197 -12.68 4.81 -15.84
N PHE A 198 -12.85 6.12 -15.58
CA PHE A 198 -12.47 6.70 -14.29
C PHE A 198 -13.27 6.10 -13.13
N LEU A 199 -14.60 5.94 -13.28
CA LEU A 199 -15.44 5.33 -12.23
C LEU A 199 -15.11 3.85 -12.02
N MET A 200 -14.79 3.09 -13.10
CA MET A 200 -14.32 1.71 -12.98
C MET A 200 -12.97 1.63 -12.24
N LEU A 201 -12.12 2.65 -12.38
CA LEU A 201 -10.81 2.70 -11.70
C LEU A 201 -10.93 3.12 -10.23
N MET A 202 -11.99 3.85 -9.83
CA MET A 202 -12.14 4.41 -8.47
C MET A 202 -12.02 3.40 -7.33
N PRO A 203 -12.62 2.19 -7.38
CA PRO A 203 -12.42 1.19 -6.33
C PRO A 203 -10.95 0.80 -6.15
N PHE A 204 -10.21 0.66 -7.25
CA PHE A 204 -8.78 0.34 -7.21
C PHE A 204 -7.96 1.49 -6.66
N LEU A 205 -8.28 2.74 -7.03
CA LEU A 205 -7.65 3.94 -6.46
C LEU A 205 -7.90 4.04 -4.96
N ALA A 206 -9.12 3.73 -4.50
CA ALA A 206 -9.45 3.70 -3.07
C ALA A 206 -8.63 2.61 -2.33
N LEU A 207 -8.48 1.43 -2.93
CA LEU A 207 -7.63 0.37 -2.37
C LEU A 207 -6.16 0.80 -2.33
N VAL A 208 -5.63 1.38 -3.39
CA VAL A 208 -4.25 1.92 -3.41
C VAL A 208 -4.08 2.97 -2.31
N PHE A 209 -5.04 3.89 -2.16
CA PHE A 209 -4.99 4.89 -1.10
C PHE A 209 -4.99 4.23 0.29
N ALA A 210 -5.90 3.31 0.55
CA ALA A 210 -6.00 2.63 1.83
C ALA A 210 -4.74 1.82 2.18
N PHE A 211 -4.18 1.07 1.22
CA PHE A 211 -3.05 0.17 1.50
C PHE A 211 -1.68 0.82 1.33
N SER A 212 -1.54 1.87 0.52
CA SER A 212 -0.26 2.52 0.28
C SER A 212 -0.07 3.84 1.03
N TYR A 213 -1.14 4.63 1.20
CA TYR A 213 -1.04 5.95 1.84
C TYR A 213 -1.46 5.97 3.30
N MET A 214 -2.51 5.22 3.71
CA MET A 214 -2.90 5.20 5.12
C MET A 214 -1.80 4.67 6.06
N PRO A 215 -0.95 3.69 5.68
CA PRO A 215 0.17 3.28 6.52
C PRO A 215 1.17 4.40 6.82
N LEU A 216 1.27 5.45 5.98
CA LEU A 216 2.11 6.60 6.27
C LEU A 216 1.67 7.36 7.52
N LEU A 217 0.41 7.22 7.94
CA LEU A 217 -0.06 7.79 9.22
C LEU A 217 0.68 7.18 10.42
N SER A 218 1.23 5.97 10.29
CA SER A 218 2.04 5.35 11.34
C SER A 218 3.40 6.04 11.54
N TRP A 219 3.85 6.89 10.60
CA TRP A 219 5.05 7.72 10.77
C TRP A 219 4.96 8.65 11.98
N ARG A 220 3.76 9.00 12.45
CA ARG A 220 3.56 9.78 13.69
C ARG A 220 4.21 9.11 14.90
N TYR A 221 4.28 7.77 14.95
CA TYR A 221 4.91 7.05 16.07
C TYR A 221 6.40 7.40 16.25
N ALA A 222 7.08 7.89 15.21
CA ALA A 222 8.47 8.36 15.30
C ALA A 222 8.64 9.57 16.22
N PHE A 223 7.57 10.31 16.52
CA PHE A 223 7.58 11.55 17.30
C PHE A 223 6.97 11.38 18.70
N PHE A 224 6.51 10.18 19.04
CA PHE A 224 5.86 9.88 20.32
C PHE A 224 6.65 8.81 21.10
N ASP A 225 6.59 8.87 22.42
CA ASP A 225 6.99 7.77 23.29
C ASP A 225 5.80 6.80 23.36
N TYR A 226 5.87 5.73 22.57
CA TYR A 226 4.73 4.84 22.31
C TYR A 226 5.14 3.40 22.54
N SER A 227 4.33 2.71 23.33
CA SER A 227 4.36 1.24 23.50
C SER A 227 3.11 0.61 22.89
N ALA A 228 3.20 -0.64 22.48
CA ALA A 228 2.08 -1.35 21.83
C ALA A 228 0.84 -1.36 22.74
N GLY A 229 -0.28 -0.86 22.22
CA GLY A 229 -1.56 -0.78 22.95
C GLY A 229 -1.84 0.55 23.64
N GLU A 230 -0.88 1.49 23.68
CA GLU A 230 -1.08 2.82 24.22
C GLU A 230 -1.81 3.74 23.24
N THR A 231 -2.41 4.81 23.75
CA THR A 231 -3.01 5.88 22.92
C THR A 231 -2.00 7.01 22.72
N LEU A 232 -1.95 7.55 21.50
CA LEU A 232 -1.13 8.73 21.23
C LEU A 232 -1.80 9.96 21.84
N THR A 233 -1.17 10.52 22.89
CA THR A 233 -1.57 11.76 23.56
C THR A 233 -0.47 12.80 23.42
N MET A 234 -0.81 14.09 23.59
CA MET A 234 0.21 15.15 23.59
C MET A 234 1.20 15.03 24.74
N GLU A 235 0.84 14.36 25.82
CA GLU A 235 1.73 14.07 26.95
C GLU A 235 2.90 13.15 26.54
N ASN A 236 2.65 12.22 25.61
CA ASN A 236 3.64 11.28 25.09
C ASN A 236 4.43 11.84 23.89
N PHE A 237 4.21 13.11 23.51
CA PHE A 237 4.94 13.72 22.41
C PHE A 237 6.37 14.07 22.82
N VAL A 238 7.36 13.44 22.17
CA VAL A 238 8.79 13.60 22.49
C VAL A 238 9.60 14.24 21.34
N GLY A 239 8.92 14.67 20.27
CA GLY A 239 9.54 15.31 19.12
C GLY A 239 10.63 14.44 18.48
N LEU A 240 11.85 14.95 18.34
CA LEU A 240 12.97 14.26 17.66
C LEU A 240 13.84 13.39 18.59
N LYS A 241 13.34 13.00 19.77
CA LYS A 241 14.09 12.16 20.75
C LYS A 241 14.65 10.90 20.11
N TRP A 242 13.83 10.16 19.36
CA TRP A 242 14.20 8.88 18.76
C TRP A 242 15.22 9.04 17.60
N PHE A 243 15.12 10.13 16.85
CA PHE A 243 16.12 10.47 15.83
C PHE A 243 17.49 10.77 16.46
N LYS A 244 17.50 11.54 17.55
CA LYS A 244 18.72 11.84 18.28
C LYS A 244 19.32 10.56 18.88
N LEU A 245 18.50 9.71 19.48
CA LEU A 245 18.93 8.43 20.06
C LEU A 245 19.62 7.55 19.02
N LEU A 246 19.06 7.45 17.80
CA LEU A 246 19.62 6.64 16.73
C LEU A 246 21.02 7.11 16.30
N VAL A 247 21.30 8.43 16.38
CA VAL A 247 22.57 9.02 15.95
C VAL A 247 23.58 9.14 17.11
N GLN A 248 23.11 9.37 18.34
CA GLN A 248 23.98 9.64 19.49
C GLN A 248 24.39 8.38 20.25
N ASN A 249 23.56 7.34 20.24
CA ASN A 249 23.85 6.10 20.95
C ASN A 249 24.79 5.22 20.14
N ARG A 250 26.01 5.00 20.63
CA ARG A 250 27.05 4.22 19.96
C ARG A 250 26.61 2.79 19.59
N VAL A 251 25.76 2.17 20.40
CA VAL A 251 25.29 0.80 20.15
C VAL A 251 24.39 0.77 18.91
N TYR A 252 23.39 1.67 18.86
CA TYR A 252 22.50 1.77 17.70
C TYR A 252 23.24 2.20 16.43
N VAL A 253 24.15 3.17 16.53
CA VAL A 253 24.98 3.59 15.38
C VAL A 253 25.80 2.42 14.83
N LYS A 254 26.52 1.69 15.70
CA LYS A 254 27.36 0.56 15.27
C LYS A 254 26.51 -0.52 14.58
N ARG A 255 25.36 -0.89 15.18
CA ARG A 255 24.46 -1.90 14.60
C ARG A 255 23.87 -1.42 13.28
N LEU A 256 23.41 -0.15 13.20
CA LEU A 256 22.87 0.42 11.96
C LEU A 256 23.90 0.46 10.84
N LEU A 257 25.15 0.86 11.12
CA LEU A 257 26.22 0.85 10.13
C LEU A 257 26.52 -0.57 9.62
N ASN A 258 26.52 -1.58 10.50
CA ASN A 258 26.69 -2.97 10.06
C ASN A 258 25.52 -3.43 9.17
N VAL A 259 24.30 -3.14 9.56
CA VAL A 259 23.08 -3.44 8.79
C VAL A 259 23.09 -2.73 7.43
N LEU A 260 23.46 -1.46 7.38
CA LEU A 260 23.61 -0.71 6.12
C LEU A 260 24.70 -1.32 5.22
N LYS A 261 25.84 -1.71 5.79
CA LYS A 261 26.89 -2.43 5.07
C LYS A 261 26.33 -3.71 4.43
N ASN A 262 25.65 -4.54 5.20
CA ASN A 262 25.06 -5.79 4.70
C ASN A 262 24.05 -5.53 3.59
N THR A 263 23.16 -4.54 3.79
CA THR A 263 22.14 -4.13 2.82
C THR A 263 22.79 -3.69 1.49
N LEU A 264 23.80 -2.84 1.57
CA LEU A 264 24.51 -2.33 0.39
C LEU A 264 25.31 -3.42 -0.33
N ILE A 265 25.97 -4.33 0.40
CA ILE A 265 26.68 -5.46 -0.19
C ILE A 265 25.69 -6.37 -0.94
N MET A 266 24.58 -6.74 -0.31
CA MET A 266 23.59 -7.61 -0.95
C MET A 266 22.94 -6.96 -2.16
N SER A 267 22.54 -5.69 -2.05
CA SER A 267 21.99 -4.94 -3.19
C SER A 267 23.03 -4.76 -4.30
N GLY A 268 24.29 -4.45 -3.94
CA GLY A 268 25.37 -4.34 -4.90
C GLY A 268 25.63 -5.64 -5.67
N LEU A 269 25.66 -6.77 -4.97
CA LEU A 269 25.74 -8.10 -5.61
C LEU A 269 24.54 -8.37 -6.52
N GLY A 270 23.33 -8.01 -6.10
CA GLY A 270 22.12 -8.11 -6.91
C GLY A 270 22.20 -7.26 -8.18
N ILE A 271 22.70 -6.02 -8.08
CA ILE A 271 22.91 -5.12 -9.22
C ILE A 271 23.98 -5.67 -10.16
N ILE A 272 25.13 -6.13 -9.63
CA ILE A 272 26.20 -6.72 -10.42
C ILE A 272 25.72 -7.96 -11.19
N THR A 273 24.82 -8.75 -10.61
CA THR A 273 24.29 -9.96 -11.25
C THR A 273 22.98 -9.73 -12.01
N SER A 274 22.50 -8.49 -12.12
CA SER A 274 21.20 -8.15 -12.76
C SER A 274 21.12 -8.49 -14.25
N TRP A 275 22.25 -8.67 -14.93
CA TRP A 275 22.31 -9.12 -16.33
C TRP A 275 21.99 -10.62 -16.50
N VAL A 276 22.10 -11.43 -15.43
CA VAL A 276 21.92 -12.89 -15.51
C VAL A 276 20.55 -13.31 -16.01
N PRO A 277 19.43 -12.74 -15.54
CA PRO A 277 18.09 -13.05 -16.09
C PRO A 277 17.98 -12.70 -17.59
N MET A 278 18.59 -11.61 -18.02
CA MET A 278 18.62 -11.22 -19.45
C MET A 278 19.40 -12.25 -20.29
N ALA A 279 20.60 -12.62 -19.83
CA ALA A 279 21.40 -13.66 -20.50
C ALA A 279 20.66 -15.00 -20.56
N PHE A 280 20.04 -15.41 -19.44
CA PHE A 280 19.22 -16.63 -19.40
C PHE A 280 18.06 -16.57 -20.41
N ALA A 281 17.35 -15.45 -20.52
CA ALA A 281 16.27 -15.24 -21.50
C ALA A 281 16.79 -15.37 -22.94
N ILE A 282 17.93 -14.74 -23.26
CA ILE A 282 18.54 -14.80 -24.58
C ILE A 282 18.91 -16.26 -24.95
N PHE A 283 19.64 -16.97 -24.07
CA PHE A 283 20.02 -18.36 -24.35
C PHE A 283 18.78 -19.28 -24.44
N LEU A 284 17.77 -19.05 -23.61
CA LEU A 284 16.54 -19.86 -23.66
C LEU A 284 15.79 -19.64 -24.98
N THR A 285 15.67 -18.41 -25.46
CA THR A 285 14.98 -18.10 -26.72
C THR A 285 15.71 -18.65 -27.94
N GLU A 286 17.00 -18.79 -27.88
CA GLU A 286 17.81 -19.40 -28.92
C GLU A 286 17.75 -20.94 -29.00
N ALA A 287 17.24 -21.62 -28.00
CA ALA A 287 17.11 -23.07 -28.03
C ALA A 287 16.18 -23.51 -29.18
N ARG A 288 16.55 -24.55 -29.93
CA ARG A 288 15.82 -25.00 -31.14
C ARG A 288 14.45 -25.62 -30.78
N SER A 289 14.40 -26.39 -29.70
CA SER A 289 13.20 -27.14 -29.33
C SER A 289 12.24 -26.30 -28.50
N ALA A 290 11.01 -26.09 -29.02
CA ALA A 290 9.95 -25.42 -28.29
C ALA A 290 9.53 -26.17 -26.99
N ARG A 291 9.61 -27.52 -27.01
CA ARG A 291 9.33 -28.34 -25.83
C ARG A 291 10.39 -28.10 -24.76
N PHE A 292 11.66 -28.08 -25.14
CA PHE A 292 12.77 -27.79 -24.22
C PHE A 292 12.64 -26.40 -23.61
N LYS A 293 12.38 -25.34 -24.39
CA LYS A 293 12.14 -23.98 -23.89
C LYS A 293 11.07 -23.98 -22.82
N ARG A 294 9.92 -24.58 -23.09
CA ARG A 294 8.78 -24.62 -22.15
C ARG A 294 9.15 -25.35 -20.87
N VAL A 295 9.79 -26.52 -20.96
CA VAL A 295 10.20 -27.30 -19.81
C VAL A 295 11.16 -26.50 -18.93
N VAL A 296 12.24 -25.97 -19.52
CA VAL A 296 13.25 -25.17 -18.79
C VAL A 296 12.62 -23.93 -18.16
N GLN A 297 11.81 -23.18 -18.90
CA GLN A 297 11.12 -22.00 -18.38
C GLN A 297 10.22 -22.36 -17.19
N THR A 298 9.42 -23.44 -17.31
CA THR A 298 8.55 -23.89 -16.22
C THR A 298 9.36 -24.25 -14.98
N PHE A 299 10.37 -25.10 -15.10
CA PHE A 299 11.19 -25.54 -13.97
C PHE A 299 11.96 -24.41 -13.31
N THR A 300 12.45 -23.44 -14.07
CA THR A 300 13.17 -22.28 -13.50
C THR A 300 12.25 -21.22 -12.92
N THR A 301 10.96 -21.20 -13.31
CA THR A 301 9.98 -20.25 -12.78
C THR A 301 9.28 -20.77 -11.52
N ILE A 302 9.10 -22.10 -11.39
CA ILE A 302 8.43 -22.72 -10.20
C ILE A 302 9.05 -22.27 -8.87
N PRO A 303 10.38 -22.20 -8.67
CA PRO A 303 10.95 -21.80 -7.39
C PRO A 303 10.46 -20.44 -6.87
N ASN A 304 10.10 -19.53 -7.77
CA ASN A 304 9.57 -18.22 -7.37
C ASN A 304 8.27 -18.29 -6.56
N PHE A 305 7.47 -19.33 -6.78
CA PHE A 305 6.18 -19.54 -6.09
C PHE A 305 6.32 -20.29 -4.76
N ILE A 306 7.50 -20.86 -4.47
CA ILE A 306 7.78 -21.55 -3.22
C ILE A 306 8.07 -20.52 -2.14
N SER A 307 7.48 -20.66 -0.94
CA SER A 307 7.79 -19.77 0.19
C SER A 307 9.25 -19.89 0.63
N TRP A 308 9.82 -18.83 1.18
CA TRP A 308 11.20 -18.86 1.69
C TRP A 308 11.39 -19.88 2.82
N VAL A 309 10.35 -20.18 3.60
CA VAL A 309 10.38 -21.22 4.64
C VAL A 309 10.62 -22.59 4.01
N LEU A 310 9.93 -22.93 2.91
CA LEU A 310 10.15 -24.19 2.20
C LEU A 310 11.52 -24.22 1.50
N VAL A 311 11.97 -23.09 0.95
CA VAL A 311 13.34 -22.97 0.39
C VAL A 311 14.38 -23.26 1.48
N TYR A 312 14.20 -22.71 2.68
CA TYR A 312 15.08 -23.01 3.81
C TYR A 312 15.04 -24.49 4.22
N ALA A 313 13.85 -25.11 4.24
CA ALA A 313 13.72 -26.54 4.53
C ALA A 313 14.48 -27.39 3.50
N ILE A 314 14.43 -27.05 2.21
CA ILE A 314 15.23 -27.70 1.16
C ILE A 314 16.73 -27.48 1.41
N ALA A 315 17.11 -26.24 1.70
CA ALA A 315 18.51 -25.92 2.02
C ALA A 315 19.01 -26.71 3.22
N PHE A 316 18.18 -26.81 4.26
CA PHE A 316 18.49 -27.58 5.45
C PHE A 316 18.67 -29.07 5.17
N ALA A 317 17.77 -29.68 4.41
CA ALA A 317 17.89 -31.10 4.01
C ALA A 317 19.16 -31.40 3.21
N ILE A 318 19.66 -30.41 2.46
CA ILE A 318 20.86 -30.58 1.61
C ILE A 318 22.15 -30.25 2.37
N PHE A 319 22.18 -29.17 3.14
CA PHE A 319 23.40 -28.52 3.64
C PHE A 319 23.60 -28.59 5.17
N ASN A 320 22.68 -29.20 5.92
CA ASN A 320 22.84 -29.41 7.36
C ASN A 320 23.92 -30.48 7.66
N THR A 321 24.31 -30.61 8.92
CA THR A 321 25.29 -31.56 9.44
C THR A 321 25.04 -32.98 8.94
N ASP A 322 23.78 -33.45 9.01
CA ASP A 322 23.36 -34.77 8.54
C ASP A 322 22.70 -34.70 7.14
N GLY A 323 22.94 -33.61 6.39
CA GLY A 323 22.35 -33.35 5.09
C GLY A 323 22.96 -34.16 3.97
N PHE A 324 22.30 -34.12 2.80
CA PHE A 324 22.68 -34.87 1.60
C PHE A 324 24.14 -34.66 1.20
N VAL A 325 24.65 -33.42 1.27
CA VAL A 325 26.04 -33.09 0.87
C VAL A 325 27.05 -33.78 1.79
N ASN A 326 26.88 -33.70 3.10
CA ASN A 326 27.79 -34.37 4.05
C ASN A 326 27.72 -35.89 3.94
N THR A 327 26.53 -36.47 3.78
CA THR A 327 26.34 -37.90 3.54
C THR A 327 27.05 -38.34 2.27
N LEU A 328 26.91 -37.61 1.18
CA LEU A 328 27.58 -37.91 -0.08
C LEU A 328 29.09 -37.83 0.06
N LEU A 329 29.62 -36.75 0.67
CA LEU A 329 31.05 -36.57 0.91
C LEU A 329 31.63 -37.67 1.81
N THR A 330 30.96 -38.04 2.87
CA THR A 330 31.34 -39.13 3.77
C THR A 330 31.42 -40.45 3.01
N ASN A 331 30.44 -40.77 2.19
CA ASN A 331 30.43 -41.99 1.36
C ASN A 331 31.52 -42.02 0.29
N LEU A 332 31.89 -40.87 -0.27
CA LEU A 332 32.91 -40.76 -1.30
C LEU A 332 34.35 -40.76 -0.74
N THR A 333 34.56 -40.12 0.40
CA THR A 333 35.92 -39.93 0.98
C THR A 333 36.26 -40.93 2.07
N GLY A 334 35.26 -41.64 2.64
CA GLY A 334 35.42 -42.50 3.80
C GLY A 334 35.67 -41.75 5.11
N ASN A 335 35.72 -40.40 5.09
CA ASN A 335 35.90 -39.55 6.26
C ASN A 335 34.57 -39.00 6.70
N ASN A 336 34.33 -38.87 8.01
CA ASN A 336 33.12 -38.30 8.52
C ASN A 336 33.10 -36.76 8.27
N HIS A 337 32.17 -36.30 7.44
CA HIS A 337 31.91 -34.89 7.18
C HIS A 337 30.65 -34.46 7.91
N ALA A 338 30.78 -33.55 8.88
CA ALA A 338 29.68 -33.03 9.70
C ALA A 338 29.64 -31.50 9.74
N THR A 339 29.86 -30.86 8.62
CA THR A 339 29.88 -29.39 8.51
C THR A 339 28.46 -28.86 8.31
N ASN A 340 28.03 -27.92 9.16
CA ASN A 340 26.78 -27.21 8.93
C ASN A 340 27.03 -25.96 8.06
N TYR A 341 26.85 -26.12 6.75
CA TYR A 341 27.08 -25.03 5.78
C TYR A 341 26.09 -23.87 5.92
N LEU A 342 24.95 -24.04 6.58
CA LEU A 342 23.95 -22.98 6.78
C LEU A 342 24.30 -22.07 7.96
N ASN A 343 25.00 -22.60 8.97
CA ASN A 343 25.41 -21.87 10.16
C ASN A 343 26.79 -21.23 10.03
N ASP A 344 27.55 -21.61 9.00
CA ASP A 344 28.88 -21.08 8.76
C ASP A 344 28.80 -19.63 8.26
N GLU A 345 29.55 -18.74 8.89
CA GLU A 345 29.67 -17.30 8.51
C GLU A 345 30.34 -17.14 7.15
N THR A 346 31.13 -18.13 6.73
CA THR A 346 31.94 -18.06 5.52
C THR A 346 31.05 -17.92 4.27
N ASN A 347 31.30 -16.88 3.49
CA ASN A 347 30.58 -16.63 2.23
C ASN A 347 29.05 -16.45 2.36
N SER A 348 28.55 -15.97 3.53
CA SER A 348 27.11 -15.78 3.78
C SER A 348 26.42 -14.94 2.69
N TYR A 349 27.07 -13.89 2.20
CA TYR A 349 26.53 -13.06 1.12
C TYR A 349 26.38 -13.84 -0.20
N LEU A 350 27.38 -14.67 -0.56
CA LEU A 350 27.32 -15.49 -1.77
C LEU A 350 26.23 -16.56 -1.67
N LYS A 351 26.10 -17.21 -0.50
CA LYS A 351 25.03 -18.19 -0.26
C LYS A 351 23.65 -17.55 -0.46
N MET A 352 23.41 -16.38 0.10
CA MET A 352 22.15 -15.65 -0.05
C MET A 352 21.90 -15.21 -1.49
N LEU A 353 22.93 -14.72 -2.19
CA LEU A 353 22.85 -14.38 -3.61
C LEU A 353 22.43 -15.60 -4.45
N LEU A 354 23.09 -16.74 -4.27
CA LEU A 354 22.80 -17.96 -5.03
C LEU A 354 21.38 -18.47 -4.79
N TRP A 355 20.91 -18.48 -3.54
CA TRP A 355 19.52 -18.84 -3.23
C TRP A 355 18.53 -17.86 -3.85
N GLY A 356 18.80 -16.57 -3.79
CA GLY A 356 17.98 -15.53 -4.41
C GLY A 356 17.94 -15.67 -5.94
N MET A 357 19.08 -15.93 -6.58
CA MET A 357 19.18 -16.16 -8.02
C MET A 357 18.44 -17.43 -8.45
N TRP A 358 18.66 -18.55 -7.76
CA TRP A 358 17.96 -19.79 -8.06
C TRP A 358 16.44 -19.63 -8.01
N LYS A 359 15.96 -18.90 -7.00
CA LYS A 359 14.54 -18.62 -6.83
C LYS A 359 13.98 -17.63 -7.86
N GLY A 360 14.75 -16.60 -8.23
CA GLY A 360 14.27 -15.43 -8.95
C GLY A 360 14.58 -15.38 -10.45
N VAL A 361 15.63 -16.05 -10.93
CA VAL A 361 16.12 -15.91 -12.31
C VAL A 361 15.06 -16.22 -13.37
N GLY A 362 14.35 -17.35 -13.23
CA GLY A 362 13.33 -17.76 -14.18
C GLY A 362 12.16 -16.79 -14.28
N TRP A 363 11.73 -16.24 -13.13
CA TRP A 363 10.68 -15.23 -13.07
C TRP A 363 11.13 -13.92 -13.71
N SER A 364 12.29 -13.41 -13.32
CA SER A 364 12.84 -12.16 -13.85
C SER A 364 13.16 -12.23 -15.35
N ALA A 365 13.45 -13.41 -15.87
CA ALA A 365 13.70 -13.62 -17.30
C ALA A 365 12.45 -13.41 -18.17
N ILE A 366 11.24 -13.55 -17.63
CA ILE A 366 9.99 -13.43 -18.39
C ILE A 366 9.88 -12.06 -19.08
N ILE A 367 10.28 -10.99 -18.39
CA ILE A 367 10.24 -9.63 -18.95
C ILE A 367 11.16 -9.51 -20.17
N TYR A 368 12.32 -10.14 -20.12
CA TYR A 368 13.29 -10.14 -21.24
C TYR A 368 12.84 -11.05 -22.39
N ILE A 369 12.23 -12.19 -22.09
CA ILE A 369 11.60 -13.07 -23.11
C ILE A 369 10.51 -12.30 -23.86
N SER A 370 9.67 -11.56 -23.13
CA SER A 370 8.65 -10.69 -23.74
C SER A 370 9.28 -9.57 -24.56
N GLY A 371 10.38 -8.97 -24.08
CA GLY A 371 11.14 -7.96 -24.81
C GLY A 371 11.71 -8.49 -26.13
N ILE A 372 12.27 -9.71 -26.13
CA ILE A 372 12.79 -10.35 -27.35
C ILE A 372 11.67 -10.59 -28.36
N ALA A 373 10.49 -11.02 -27.91
CA ALA A 373 9.33 -11.22 -28.79
C ALA A 373 8.81 -9.91 -29.41
N GLY A 374 9.14 -8.75 -28.84
CA GLY A 374 8.80 -7.43 -29.38
C GLY A 374 9.83 -6.86 -30.37
N ILE A 375 10.97 -7.50 -30.56
CA ILE A 375 11.99 -7.06 -31.55
C ILE A 375 11.50 -7.42 -32.96
N ASP A 376 11.65 -6.48 -33.90
CA ASP A 376 11.22 -6.68 -35.29
C ASP A 376 11.94 -7.89 -35.91
N GLN A 377 11.14 -8.84 -36.40
CA GLN A 377 11.64 -10.08 -37.02
C GLN A 377 12.41 -9.81 -38.30
N GLN A 378 12.11 -8.73 -39.03
CA GLN A 378 12.82 -8.36 -40.26
C GLN A 378 14.31 -8.12 -40.02
N LEU A 379 14.69 -7.63 -38.84
CA LEU A 379 16.11 -7.44 -38.47
C LEU A 379 16.88 -8.78 -38.45
N TYR A 380 16.24 -9.83 -37.93
CA TYR A 380 16.84 -11.17 -37.91
C TYR A 380 16.90 -11.83 -39.29
N GLU A 381 15.89 -11.56 -40.13
CA GLU A 381 15.85 -12.03 -41.52
C GLU A 381 16.94 -11.35 -42.35
N ALA A 382 17.06 -10.02 -42.29
CA ALA A 382 18.11 -9.28 -42.98
C ALA A 382 19.52 -9.77 -42.58
N ALA A 383 19.76 -9.91 -41.25
CA ALA A 383 21.02 -10.43 -40.73
C ALA A 383 21.29 -11.88 -41.20
N THR A 384 20.24 -12.66 -41.46
CA THR A 384 20.40 -14.02 -42.02
C THR A 384 20.88 -13.98 -43.46
N VAL A 385 20.33 -13.08 -44.27
CA VAL A 385 20.73 -12.86 -45.67
C VAL A 385 22.18 -12.36 -45.73
N ASP A 386 22.56 -11.48 -44.78
CA ASP A 386 23.95 -10.99 -44.64
C ASP A 386 24.95 -12.06 -44.11
N GLY A 387 24.49 -13.31 -43.86
CA GLY A 387 25.34 -14.40 -43.39
C GLY A 387 25.67 -14.35 -41.90
N ALA A 388 24.99 -13.53 -41.09
CA ALA A 388 25.24 -13.43 -39.64
C ALA A 388 24.89 -14.74 -38.91
N GLY A 389 25.85 -15.24 -38.14
CA GLY A 389 25.69 -16.39 -37.27
C GLY A 389 24.79 -16.07 -36.04
N ARG A 390 24.41 -17.12 -35.31
CA ARG A 390 23.51 -16.99 -34.13
C ARG A 390 24.06 -16.02 -33.08
N PHE A 391 25.34 -16.13 -32.72
CA PHE A 391 25.98 -15.25 -31.72
C PHE A 391 26.08 -13.80 -32.23
N GLN A 392 26.29 -13.58 -33.53
CA GLN A 392 26.28 -12.23 -34.11
C GLN A 392 24.88 -11.59 -33.99
N LYS A 393 23.80 -12.34 -34.29
CA LYS A 393 22.43 -11.86 -34.13
C LYS A 393 22.10 -11.57 -32.67
N MET A 394 22.51 -12.44 -31.74
CA MET A 394 22.35 -12.21 -30.31
C MET A 394 23.02 -10.91 -29.88
N TRP A 395 24.27 -10.69 -30.26
CA TRP A 395 25.08 -9.56 -29.79
C TRP A 395 24.72 -8.24 -30.46
N HIS A 396 24.35 -8.23 -31.74
CA HIS A 396 24.09 -7.01 -32.51
C HIS A 396 22.61 -6.66 -32.66
N ILE A 397 21.66 -7.59 -32.41
CA ILE A 397 20.26 -7.33 -32.53
C ILE A 397 19.56 -7.54 -31.15
N THR A 398 19.68 -8.74 -30.55
CA THR A 398 18.94 -9.09 -29.35
C THR A 398 19.41 -8.28 -28.14
N VAL A 399 20.70 -8.20 -27.88
CA VAL A 399 21.22 -7.45 -26.72
C VAL A 399 20.91 -5.96 -26.83
N PRO A 400 21.20 -5.26 -27.95
CA PRO A 400 20.83 -3.86 -28.11
C PRO A 400 19.32 -3.61 -28.00
N GLY A 401 18.49 -4.51 -28.55
CA GLY A 401 17.03 -4.44 -28.46
C GLY A 401 16.51 -4.56 -27.03
N LEU A 402 17.22 -5.27 -26.14
CA LEU A 402 16.87 -5.44 -24.73
C LEU A 402 17.45 -4.36 -23.79
N LEU A 403 18.47 -3.60 -24.23
CA LEU A 403 19.11 -2.58 -23.39
C LEU A 403 18.13 -1.58 -22.81
N PRO A 404 17.10 -1.06 -23.54
CA PRO A 404 16.12 -0.17 -22.96
C PRO A 404 15.40 -0.80 -21.76
N THR A 405 14.97 -2.05 -21.87
CA THR A 405 14.31 -2.79 -20.77
C THR A 405 15.28 -3.04 -19.62
N TYR A 406 16.52 -3.45 -19.92
CA TYR A 406 17.54 -3.69 -18.89
C TYR A 406 17.85 -2.43 -18.10
N VAL A 407 18.00 -1.27 -18.75
CA VAL A 407 18.27 0.00 -18.05
C VAL A 407 17.11 0.40 -17.15
N VAL A 408 15.86 0.18 -17.58
CA VAL A 408 14.69 0.42 -16.70
C VAL A 408 14.78 -0.44 -15.44
N MET A 409 15.02 -1.74 -15.59
CA MET A 409 15.12 -2.66 -14.45
C MET A 409 16.33 -2.33 -13.56
N LEU A 410 17.44 -1.90 -14.14
CA LEU A 410 18.63 -1.46 -13.40
C LEU A 410 18.35 -0.20 -12.57
N VAL A 411 17.69 0.80 -13.17
CA VAL A 411 17.27 2.03 -12.46
C VAL A 411 16.35 1.73 -11.29
N MET A 412 15.38 0.82 -11.49
CA MET A 412 14.48 0.37 -10.41
C MET A 412 15.24 -0.36 -9.31
N SER A 413 16.24 -1.18 -9.66
CA SER A 413 17.11 -1.86 -8.68
C SER A 413 17.97 -0.88 -7.87
N ILE A 414 18.50 0.17 -8.52
CA ILE A 414 19.26 1.24 -7.85
C ILE A 414 18.35 2.05 -6.92
N ALA A 415 17.14 2.39 -7.36
CA ALA A 415 16.17 3.07 -6.52
C ALA A 415 15.79 2.24 -5.28
N GLY A 416 15.73 0.91 -5.42
CA GLY A 416 15.45 -0.05 -4.36
C GLY A 416 16.67 -0.51 -3.56
N ILE A 417 17.84 0.13 -3.67
CA ILE A 417 19.13 -0.37 -3.08
C ILE A 417 19.08 -0.60 -1.56
N LEU A 418 18.18 0.08 -0.84
CA LEU A 418 17.95 -0.10 0.58
C LEU A 418 16.87 -1.16 0.90
N SER A 419 16.30 -1.82 -0.10
CA SER A 419 15.19 -2.76 0.02
C SER A 419 15.59 -4.13 -0.51
N ASN A 420 16.04 -5.01 0.39
CA ASN A 420 16.43 -6.39 0.03
C ASN A 420 15.30 -7.40 0.25
N GLY A 421 14.16 -6.95 0.81
CA GLY A 421 13.14 -7.84 1.34
C GLY A 421 13.51 -8.41 2.71
N MET A 422 12.53 -8.95 3.40
CA MET A 422 12.72 -9.50 4.75
C MET A 422 12.74 -11.02 4.74
N ASP A 423 11.88 -11.65 3.94
CA ASP A 423 11.51 -13.06 4.07
C ASP A 423 12.70 -14.02 3.95
N GLN A 424 13.58 -13.78 2.99
CA GLN A 424 14.78 -14.59 2.80
C GLN A 424 15.69 -14.53 4.03
N TYR A 425 15.97 -13.31 4.48
CA TYR A 425 16.91 -13.07 5.59
C TYR A 425 16.32 -13.54 6.92
N LEU A 426 15.00 -13.39 7.14
CA LEU A 426 14.33 -13.83 8.35
C LEU A 426 14.50 -15.34 8.60
N VAL A 427 14.38 -16.15 7.54
CA VAL A 427 14.46 -17.62 7.70
C VAL A 427 15.88 -18.17 7.72
N PHE A 428 16.84 -17.50 7.06
CA PHE A 428 18.24 -17.92 7.00
C PHE A 428 19.11 -17.33 8.13
N THR A 429 18.65 -16.29 8.82
CA THR A 429 19.41 -15.65 9.91
C THR A 429 19.30 -16.47 11.19
N ASN A 430 20.44 -16.70 11.82
CA ASN A 430 20.57 -17.33 13.15
C ASN A 430 21.59 -16.56 14.00
N ALA A 431 21.83 -16.99 15.23
CA ALA A 431 22.71 -16.31 16.18
C ALA A 431 24.18 -16.19 15.69
N LEU A 432 24.63 -17.12 14.84
CA LEU A 432 26.02 -17.17 14.37
C LEU A 432 26.26 -16.28 13.14
N ASN A 433 25.26 -16.14 12.26
CA ASN A 433 25.39 -15.42 10.99
C ASN A 433 24.67 -14.06 10.96
N LYS A 434 24.00 -13.67 12.07
CA LYS A 434 23.21 -12.43 12.18
C LYS A 434 24.00 -11.19 11.77
N ASP A 435 25.26 -11.07 12.15
CA ASP A 435 26.10 -9.91 11.85
C ASP A 435 26.34 -9.72 10.36
N PHE A 436 26.18 -10.78 9.55
CA PHE A 436 26.34 -10.74 8.08
C PHE A 436 25.00 -10.69 7.34
N LEU A 437 23.93 -11.25 7.91
CA LEU A 437 22.65 -11.39 7.23
C LEU A 437 21.58 -10.40 7.68
N GLU A 438 21.75 -9.69 8.78
CA GLU A 438 20.78 -8.68 9.19
C GLU A 438 20.84 -7.49 8.22
N VAL A 439 19.90 -7.44 7.27
CA VAL A 439 19.67 -6.32 6.34
C VAL A 439 18.68 -5.33 6.94
N LEU A 440 18.56 -4.15 6.31
CA LEU A 440 17.76 -3.04 6.85
C LEU A 440 16.28 -3.39 7.06
N ASP A 441 15.69 -4.16 6.15
CA ASP A 441 14.29 -4.61 6.29
C ASP A 441 14.08 -5.53 7.49
N LEU A 442 14.99 -6.49 7.69
CA LEU A 442 14.98 -7.38 8.85
C LEU A 442 15.27 -6.63 10.15
N TYR A 443 16.16 -5.66 10.13
CA TYR A 443 16.47 -4.83 11.29
C TYR A 443 15.25 -4.01 11.75
N VAL A 444 14.55 -3.36 10.82
CA VAL A 444 13.31 -2.62 11.11
C VAL A 444 12.26 -3.54 11.73
N TYR A 445 12.09 -4.74 11.18
CA TYR A 445 11.17 -5.74 11.71
C TYR A 445 11.58 -6.19 13.14
N ASN A 446 12.83 -6.53 13.35
CA ASN A 446 13.34 -6.95 14.65
C ASN A 446 13.18 -5.86 15.71
N LEU A 447 13.49 -4.59 15.39
CA LEU A 447 13.27 -3.46 16.30
C LEU A 447 11.80 -3.27 16.66
N GLY A 448 10.91 -3.31 15.64
CA GLY A 448 9.49 -3.01 15.84
C GLY A 448 8.72 -4.14 16.51
N ILE A 449 8.84 -5.35 15.96
CA ILE A 449 8.07 -6.52 16.38
C ILE A 449 8.86 -7.37 17.37
N GLY A 450 10.16 -7.58 17.14
CA GLY A 450 11.00 -8.40 18.01
C GLY A 450 11.29 -7.73 19.35
N ASP A 451 11.79 -6.50 19.32
CA ASP A 451 12.22 -5.75 20.50
C ASP A 451 11.12 -4.81 21.05
N GLY A 452 9.95 -4.71 20.40
CA GLY A 452 8.84 -3.83 20.79
C GLY A 452 9.13 -2.31 20.68
N GLN A 453 10.26 -1.93 20.06
CA GLN A 453 10.71 -0.53 19.92
C GLN A 453 10.08 0.14 18.70
N ILE A 454 8.74 0.24 18.68
CA ILE A 454 7.96 0.75 17.55
C ILE A 454 8.41 2.17 17.11
N PRO A 455 8.63 3.15 18.02
CA PRO A 455 9.07 4.47 17.60
C PRO A 455 10.42 4.44 16.86
N LEU A 456 11.41 3.71 17.38
CA LEU A 456 12.74 3.64 16.78
C LEU A 456 12.70 2.90 15.42
N SER A 457 11.95 1.79 15.33
CA SER A 457 11.70 1.09 14.09
C SER A 457 11.06 2.00 13.04
N THR A 458 10.08 2.83 13.46
CA THR A 458 9.42 3.81 12.59
C THR A 458 10.39 4.87 12.08
N VAL A 459 11.31 5.37 12.92
CA VAL A 459 12.35 6.33 12.50
C VAL A 459 13.22 5.73 11.41
N VAL A 460 13.72 4.50 11.60
CA VAL A 460 14.58 3.83 10.62
C VAL A 460 13.81 3.58 9.31
N GLY A 461 12.57 3.07 9.38
CA GLY A 461 11.73 2.80 8.22
C GLY A 461 11.35 4.07 7.45
N MET A 462 11.02 5.16 8.16
CA MET A 462 10.73 6.46 7.56
C MET A 462 11.96 7.04 6.84
N THR A 463 13.11 7.01 7.50
CA THR A 463 14.39 7.49 6.94
C THR A 463 14.76 6.69 5.68
N LYS A 464 14.64 5.35 5.74
CA LYS A 464 14.81 4.47 4.56
C LYS A 464 13.91 4.89 3.40
N SER A 465 12.61 5.12 3.67
CA SER A 465 11.64 5.48 2.63
C SER A 465 11.98 6.82 1.98
N ILE A 466 12.35 7.83 2.77
CA ILE A 466 12.75 9.15 2.27
C ILE A 466 14.00 9.02 1.37
N ILE A 467 15.02 8.28 1.83
CA ILE A 467 16.24 8.06 1.04
C ILE A 467 15.91 7.32 -0.26
N SER A 468 15.07 6.28 -0.23
CA SER A 468 14.67 5.53 -1.43
C SER A 468 13.95 6.41 -2.45
N VAL A 469 13.09 7.33 -2.01
CA VAL A 469 12.43 8.31 -2.90
C VAL A 469 13.46 9.26 -3.54
N VAL A 470 14.41 9.78 -2.77
CA VAL A 470 15.49 10.62 -3.30
C VAL A 470 16.33 9.86 -4.33
N LEU A 471 16.70 8.62 -4.03
CA LEU A 471 17.45 7.76 -4.95
C LEU A 471 16.68 7.47 -6.23
N LEU A 472 15.34 7.28 -6.15
CA LEU A 472 14.49 7.11 -7.32
C LEU A 472 14.55 8.33 -8.23
N PHE A 473 14.44 9.54 -7.68
CA PHE A 473 14.55 10.78 -8.47
C PHE A 473 15.94 10.94 -9.11
N ILE A 474 17.01 10.65 -8.38
CA ILE A 474 18.39 10.70 -8.90
C ILE A 474 18.54 9.68 -10.03
N ALA A 475 18.13 8.43 -9.82
CA ALA A 475 18.27 7.36 -10.81
C ALA A 475 17.40 7.63 -12.05
N ASN A 476 16.20 8.17 -11.89
CA ASN A 476 15.33 8.58 -13.00
C ASN A 476 15.95 9.73 -13.83
N THR A 477 16.51 10.73 -13.14
CA THR A 477 17.20 11.85 -13.81
C THR A 477 18.43 11.37 -14.58
N ALA A 478 19.23 10.48 -13.99
CA ALA A 478 20.37 9.86 -14.66
C ALA A 478 19.94 9.04 -15.88
N SER A 479 18.86 8.26 -15.76
CA SER A 479 18.27 7.51 -16.89
C SER A 479 17.84 8.44 -18.04
N LYS A 480 17.22 9.58 -17.72
CA LYS A 480 16.84 10.58 -18.72
C LYS A 480 18.04 11.14 -19.48
N TRP A 481 19.15 11.39 -18.81
CA TRP A 481 20.37 11.86 -19.46
C TRP A 481 21.00 10.81 -20.38
N ILE A 482 20.94 9.54 -19.99
CA ILE A 482 21.55 8.44 -20.77
C ILE A 482 20.68 8.04 -21.96
N ARG A 483 19.35 8.02 -21.81
CA ARG A 483 18.40 7.48 -22.80
C ARG A 483 17.57 8.54 -23.52
N GLY A 484 17.56 9.78 -23.05
CA GLY A 484 16.69 10.84 -23.57
C GLY A 484 15.22 10.70 -23.10
N SER A 485 14.86 9.66 -22.34
CA SER A 485 13.51 9.43 -21.82
C SER A 485 13.53 9.07 -20.31
N SER A 486 12.56 9.58 -19.54
CA SER A 486 12.40 9.18 -18.14
C SER A 486 11.78 7.79 -18.02
N VAL A 487 12.04 7.13 -16.89
CA VAL A 487 11.45 5.82 -16.57
C VAL A 487 10.13 6.01 -15.83
N VAL A 488 10.05 7.06 -15.00
CA VAL A 488 8.87 7.46 -14.20
C VAL A 488 8.51 8.90 -14.53
#